data_3c4e299921878b7cca7b8ceff134db5d
#
_entry.id   3c4e299921878b7cca7b8ceff134db5d
#
_cell.length_a   1.000
_cell.length_b   1.000
_cell.length_c   1.000
_cell.angle_alpha   90.00
_cell.angle_beta   90.00
_cell.angle_gamma   90.00
#
_symmetry.space_group_name_H-M   'P 1'
#
loop_
_entity.id
_entity.type
_entity.pdbx_description
1 polymer ?
#
loop_
_entity_poly.entity_id
_entity_poly.type
_entity_poly.pdbx_seq_one_letter_code
_entity_poly.pdbx_strand_id
1 'polypeptide(L)'
;MKIGSHVGMSGKEMMLGSVKEALSYGANTFMLYTGAPQNTRRKDVSELRVEEAWELMRANDITEFVVHAPYIINLANTVKPEIYQLAVDFLKTEIERTAAMGSKTLVLHPGSHVNAGADAGIDSIIKGLNEVLTQDTPVYIALETMAG
;
A
#
# COMPACT_ATOMS: atom_id res chain seq x y z
N MET A 1 5.76 19.83 -10.00
CA MET A 1 6.14 18.41 -10.18
C MET A 1 6.32 17.80 -8.80
N LYS A 2 5.81 16.57 -8.56
CA LYS A 2 6.01 15.83 -7.32
C LYS A 2 7.20 14.90 -7.49
N ILE A 3 8.18 15.02 -6.59
CA ILE A 3 9.39 14.19 -6.59
C ILE A 3 9.64 13.71 -5.16
N GLY A 4 9.84 12.41 -5.01
CA GLY A 4 10.11 11.79 -3.73
C GLY A 4 10.70 10.39 -3.88
N SER A 5 10.86 9.72 -2.77
CA SER A 5 11.38 8.36 -2.71
C SER A 5 10.53 7.49 -1.79
N HIS A 6 10.81 6.20 -1.80
CA HIS A 6 10.34 5.29 -0.78
C HIS A 6 11.07 5.59 0.54
N VAL A 7 10.32 5.75 1.63
CA VAL A 7 10.84 6.02 2.96
C VAL A 7 10.39 4.96 3.96
N GLY A 8 11.16 4.79 5.03
CA GLY A 8 10.82 3.85 6.08
C GLY A 8 9.69 4.35 6.98
N MET A 9 8.88 3.43 7.51
CA MET A 9 7.92 3.71 8.59
C MET A 9 8.17 2.74 9.74
N SER A 10 8.98 3.15 10.70
CA SER A 10 9.41 2.26 11.78
C SER A 10 9.78 3.02 13.07
N GLY A 11 10.20 2.28 14.08
CA GLY A 11 10.68 2.84 15.35
C GLY A 11 9.56 3.51 16.15
N LYS A 12 9.91 4.55 16.89
CA LYS A 12 8.98 5.31 17.73
C LYS A 12 8.28 6.45 16.95
N GLU A 13 8.86 6.87 15.86
CA GLU A 13 8.36 8.01 15.09
C GLU A 13 7.35 7.61 14.00
N MET A 14 7.35 6.36 13.57
CA MET A 14 6.40 5.83 12.60
C MET A 14 6.25 6.75 11.37
N MET A 15 5.02 7.17 10.98
CA MET A 15 4.78 8.04 9.83
C MET A 15 5.42 9.44 9.97
N LEU A 16 5.51 9.97 11.18
CA LEU A 16 6.23 11.22 11.41
C LEU A 16 7.71 11.10 11.01
N GLY A 17 8.33 9.96 11.32
CA GLY A 17 9.70 9.65 10.89
C GLY A 17 9.82 9.56 9.37
N SER A 18 8.82 8.98 8.69
CA SER A 18 8.76 8.92 7.21
C SER A 18 8.76 10.32 6.58
N VAL A 19 7.97 11.25 7.14
CA VAL A 19 7.95 12.65 6.66
C VAL A 19 9.30 13.34 6.88
N LYS A 20 9.92 13.16 8.05
CA LYS A 20 11.25 13.70 8.33
C LYS A 20 12.30 13.17 7.37
N GLU A 21 12.26 11.87 7.06
CA GLU A 21 13.15 11.24 6.09
C GLU A 21 12.96 11.85 4.71
N ALA A 22 11.70 11.96 4.22
CA ALA A 22 11.41 12.58 2.93
C ALA A 22 11.92 14.02 2.85
N LEU A 23 11.70 14.81 3.88
CA LEU A 23 12.20 16.19 3.96
C LEU A 23 13.73 16.29 3.94
N SER A 24 14.43 15.31 4.53
CA SER A 24 15.91 15.29 4.51
C SER A 24 16.49 15.15 3.11
N TYR A 25 15.71 14.63 2.15
CA TYR A 25 16.07 14.53 0.73
C TYR A 25 15.58 15.72 -0.10
N GLY A 26 14.88 16.66 0.50
CA GLY A 26 14.21 17.75 -0.22
C GLY A 26 13.00 17.26 -1.05
N ALA A 27 12.42 16.12 -0.68
CA ALA A 27 11.24 15.56 -1.34
C ALA A 27 9.97 16.35 -1.01
N ASN A 28 9.05 16.44 -1.96
CA ASN A 28 7.72 17.06 -1.78
C ASN A 28 6.56 16.06 -1.91
N THR A 29 6.88 14.79 -1.93
CA THR A 29 6.01 13.61 -1.78
C THR A 29 6.85 12.41 -1.35
N PHE A 30 6.24 11.31 -0.96
CA PHE A 30 6.95 10.07 -0.60
C PHE A 30 6.05 8.86 -0.77
N MET A 31 6.63 7.68 -0.69
CA MET A 31 5.92 6.41 -0.65
C MET A 31 6.36 5.62 0.59
N LEU A 32 5.44 4.88 1.19
CA LEU A 32 5.74 4.01 2.34
C LEU A 32 4.88 2.73 2.32
N TYR A 33 5.31 1.72 3.08
CA TYR A 33 4.48 0.58 3.47
C TYR A 33 3.78 0.87 4.81
N THR A 34 2.54 0.39 5.00
CA THR A 34 1.81 0.54 6.28
C THR A 34 2.35 -0.33 7.42
N GLY A 35 3.35 -1.14 7.14
CA GLY A 35 4.04 -2.05 8.04
C GLY A 35 5.09 -2.85 7.27
N ALA A 36 5.63 -3.91 7.86
CA ALA A 36 6.63 -4.74 7.18
C ALA A 36 6.04 -5.40 5.93
N PRO A 37 6.67 -5.24 4.74
CA PRO A 37 6.10 -5.71 3.47
C PRO A 37 6.10 -7.24 3.30
N GLN A 38 6.84 -7.96 4.14
CA GLN A 38 6.99 -9.42 4.10
C GLN A 38 6.02 -10.17 5.02
N ASN A 39 5.14 -9.49 5.75
CA ASN A 39 4.17 -10.14 6.64
C ASN A 39 2.87 -9.32 6.78
N THR A 40 1.87 -9.91 7.45
CA THR A 40 0.56 -9.30 7.68
C THR A 40 0.44 -8.58 9.03
N ARG A 41 1.51 -8.52 9.82
CA ARG A 41 1.45 -7.84 11.13
C ARG A 41 1.37 -6.33 10.93
N ARG A 42 0.38 -5.73 11.58
CA ARG A 42 0.14 -4.27 11.52
C ARG A 42 -0.07 -3.73 12.92
N LYS A 43 0.57 -2.61 13.21
CA LYS A 43 0.21 -1.80 14.38
C LYS A 43 -1.13 -1.14 14.15
N ASP A 44 -1.83 -0.81 15.23
CA ASP A 44 -3.03 0.02 15.13
C ASP A 44 -2.69 1.39 14.50
N VAL A 45 -3.64 1.94 13.74
CA VAL A 45 -3.43 3.23 13.06
C VAL A 45 -3.18 4.36 14.05
N SER A 46 -3.78 4.29 15.24
CA SER A 46 -3.57 5.26 16.32
C SER A 46 -2.12 5.31 16.82
N GLU A 47 -1.34 4.24 16.62
CA GLU A 47 0.07 4.18 16.97
C GLU A 47 1.01 4.73 15.88
N LEU A 48 0.48 5.08 14.69
CA LEU A 48 1.29 5.48 13.53
C LEU A 48 1.68 6.97 13.53
N ARG A 49 1.21 7.77 14.49
CA ARG A 49 1.47 9.23 14.58
C ARG A 49 1.06 9.98 13.31
N VAL A 50 -0.12 9.64 12.79
CA VAL A 50 -0.64 10.18 11.52
C VAL A 50 -0.89 11.69 11.61
N GLU A 51 -1.52 12.18 12.68
CA GLU A 51 -1.83 13.61 12.86
C GLU A 51 -0.56 14.47 12.85
N GLU A 52 0.44 14.09 13.65
CA GLU A 52 1.72 14.80 13.72
C GLU A 52 2.47 14.78 12.38
N ALA A 53 2.39 13.65 11.66
CA ALA A 53 2.94 13.54 10.31
C ALA A 53 2.27 14.52 9.35
N TRP A 54 0.94 14.62 9.36
CA TRP A 54 0.19 15.57 8.54
C TRP A 54 0.44 17.02 8.93
N GLU A 55 0.64 17.33 10.20
CA GLU A 55 1.05 18.68 10.63
C GLU A 55 2.40 19.08 10.01
N LEU A 56 3.37 18.18 10.08
CA LEU A 56 4.70 18.41 9.49
C LEU A 56 4.64 18.49 7.96
N MET A 57 3.83 17.65 7.31
CA MET A 57 3.59 17.70 5.86
C MET A 57 3.03 19.05 5.44
N ARG A 58 1.96 19.54 6.11
CA ARG A 58 1.35 20.85 5.83
C ARG A 58 2.32 22.01 6.02
N ALA A 59 3.16 21.96 7.05
CA ALA A 59 4.17 22.96 7.32
C ALA A 59 5.28 23.03 6.24
N ASN A 60 5.39 22.01 5.37
CA ASN A 60 6.40 21.88 4.33
C ASN A 60 5.80 21.68 2.92
N ASP A 61 4.54 22.07 2.71
CA ASP A 61 3.84 22.00 1.42
C ASP A 61 3.79 20.57 0.80
N ILE A 62 3.91 19.53 1.61
CA ILE A 62 3.66 18.15 1.21
C ILE A 62 2.16 17.89 1.33
N THR A 63 1.48 17.73 0.20
CA THR A 63 0.02 17.62 0.14
C THR A 63 -0.48 16.20 -0.04
N GLU A 64 0.40 15.28 -0.41
CA GLU A 64 0.07 13.88 -0.71
C GLU A 64 1.27 12.96 -0.53
N PHE A 65 0.98 11.72 -0.29
CA PHE A 65 1.93 10.61 -0.32
C PHE A 65 1.24 9.35 -0.86
N VAL A 66 2.02 8.34 -1.20
CA VAL A 66 1.55 7.08 -1.76
C VAL A 66 1.81 5.95 -0.76
N VAL A 67 0.86 5.05 -0.62
CA VAL A 67 1.07 3.79 0.11
C VAL A 67 1.34 2.68 -0.89
N HIS A 68 2.29 1.82 -0.58
CA HIS A 68 2.56 0.60 -1.35
C HIS A 68 2.06 -0.62 -0.57
N ALA A 69 1.26 -1.45 -1.23
CA ALA A 69 0.80 -2.71 -0.66
C ALA A 69 1.98 -3.69 -0.50
N PRO A 70 1.98 -4.51 0.56
CA PRO A 70 3.04 -5.50 0.74
C PRO A 70 3.01 -6.57 -0.36
N TYR A 71 4.17 -6.96 -0.82
CA TYR A 71 4.33 -7.92 -1.93
C TYR A 71 3.92 -9.36 -1.61
N ILE A 72 3.53 -9.64 -0.37
CA ILE A 72 2.89 -10.92 -0.02
C ILE A 72 1.45 -11.04 -0.55
N ILE A 73 0.82 -9.94 -0.97
CA ILE A 73 -0.48 -9.95 -1.62
C ILE A 73 -0.30 -10.50 -3.04
N ASN A 74 -0.87 -11.68 -3.30
CA ASN A 74 -0.81 -12.33 -4.61
C ASN A 74 -2.21 -12.75 -5.06
N LEU A 75 -2.93 -11.83 -5.73
CA LEU A 75 -4.26 -12.09 -6.27
C LEU A 75 -4.24 -13.04 -7.47
N ALA A 76 -3.09 -13.23 -8.12
CA ALA A 76 -2.94 -14.10 -9.29
C ALA A 76 -2.75 -15.59 -8.93
N ASN A 77 -2.64 -15.92 -7.64
CA ASN A 77 -2.40 -17.30 -7.23
C ASN A 77 -3.67 -18.15 -7.33
N THR A 78 -3.77 -18.96 -8.38
CA THR A 78 -4.88 -19.91 -8.60
C THR A 78 -4.60 -21.31 -8.09
N VAL A 79 -3.36 -21.58 -7.64
CA VAL A 79 -2.91 -22.91 -7.22
C VAL A 79 -3.24 -23.17 -5.75
N LYS A 80 -3.17 -22.13 -4.91
CA LYS A 80 -3.39 -22.19 -3.46
C LYS A 80 -4.52 -21.26 -3.06
N PRO A 81 -5.75 -21.76 -2.89
CA PRO A 81 -6.91 -20.94 -2.53
C PRO A 81 -6.71 -20.15 -1.24
N GLU A 82 -5.98 -20.70 -0.28
CA GLU A 82 -5.66 -20.02 1.00
C GLU A 82 -4.77 -18.78 0.81
N ILE A 83 -3.86 -18.79 -0.18
CA ILE A 83 -3.03 -17.62 -0.50
C ILE A 83 -3.86 -16.53 -1.19
N TYR A 84 -4.76 -16.95 -2.10
CA TYR A 84 -5.70 -16.02 -2.73
C TYR A 84 -6.61 -15.35 -1.68
N GLN A 85 -7.22 -16.13 -0.79
CA GLN A 85 -8.09 -15.59 0.25
C GLN A 85 -7.34 -14.63 1.19
N LEU A 86 -6.13 -15.00 1.61
CA LEU A 86 -5.26 -14.13 2.39
C LEU A 86 -4.99 -12.81 1.64
N ALA A 87 -4.73 -12.88 0.34
CA ALA A 87 -4.47 -11.69 -0.46
C ALA A 87 -5.69 -10.76 -0.54
N VAL A 88 -6.90 -11.30 -0.73
CA VAL A 88 -8.16 -10.55 -0.75
C VAL A 88 -8.41 -9.87 0.60
N ASP A 89 -8.34 -10.63 1.68
CA ASP A 89 -8.64 -10.10 3.04
C ASP A 89 -7.60 -9.05 3.45
N PHE A 90 -6.34 -9.30 3.12
CA PHE A 90 -5.29 -8.37 3.49
C PHE A 90 -5.29 -7.11 2.62
N LEU A 91 -5.69 -7.20 1.35
CA LEU A 91 -5.88 -6.02 0.50
C LEU A 91 -6.99 -5.10 1.04
N LYS A 92 -8.10 -5.66 1.54
CA LYS A 92 -9.13 -4.88 2.22
C LYS A 92 -8.55 -4.10 3.41
N THR A 93 -7.77 -4.79 4.24
CA THR A 93 -7.08 -4.15 5.38
C THR A 93 -6.16 -3.02 4.94
N GLU A 94 -5.37 -3.22 3.89
CA GLU A 94 -4.44 -2.19 3.38
C GLU A 94 -5.18 -0.98 2.77
N ILE A 95 -6.34 -1.18 2.14
CA ILE A 95 -7.23 -0.10 1.67
C ILE A 95 -7.72 0.75 2.84
N GLU A 96 -8.27 0.11 3.88
CA GLU A 96 -8.75 0.79 5.08
C GLU A 96 -7.64 1.58 5.77
N ARG A 97 -6.46 0.99 5.90
CA ARG A 97 -5.29 1.64 6.51
C ARG A 97 -4.80 2.81 5.68
N THR A 98 -4.73 2.66 4.36
CA THR A 98 -4.34 3.72 3.42
C THR A 98 -5.26 4.93 3.56
N ALA A 99 -6.57 4.70 3.59
CA ALA A 99 -7.56 5.74 3.81
C ALA A 99 -7.43 6.39 5.19
N ALA A 100 -7.27 5.59 6.25
CA ALA A 100 -7.12 6.07 7.61
C ALA A 100 -5.84 6.90 7.83
N MET A 101 -4.79 6.61 7.07
CA MET A 101 -3.56 7.41 7.05
C MET A 101 -3.68 8.69 6.20
N GLY A 102 -4.78 8.86 5.44
CA GLY A 102 -5.04 10.03 4.62
C GLY A 102 -4.45 9.97 3.21
N SER A 103 -3.90 8.84 2.77
CA SER A 103 -3.50 8.65 1.37
C SER A 103 -4.69 8.26 0.50
N LYS A 104 -4.65 8.66 -0.77
CA LYS A 104 -5.67 8.31 -1.76
C LYS A 104 -5.20 7.26 -2.76
N THR A 105 -3.97 6.80 -2.67
CA THR A 105 -3.38 5.87 -3.64
C THR A 105 -2.68 4.72 -2.92
N LEU A 106 -3.07 3.51 -3.28
CA LEU A 106 -2.43 2.27 -2.88
C LEU A 106 -1.85 1.58 -4.12
N VAL A 107 -0.53 1.51 -4.21
CA VAL A 107 0.17 0.78 -5.27
C VAL A 107 0.12 -0.71 -4.95
N LEU A 108 -0.21 -1.52 -5.93
CA LEU A 108 -0.36 -2.97 -5.78
C LEU A 108 0.38 -3.71 -6.89
N HIS A 109 1.28 -4.60 -6.53
CA HIS A 109 1.74 -5.67 -7.41
C HIS A 109 0.62 -6.70 -7.55
N PRO A 110 0.07 -6.94 -8.74
CA PRO A 110 -1.10 -7.82 -8.90
C PRO A 110 -0.80 -9.28 -8.54
N GLY A 111 0.46 -9.70 -8.59
CA GLY A 111 0.91 -11.02 -8.20
C GLY A 111 1.42 -11.88 -9.36
N SER A 112 1.78 -13.12 -9.04
CA SER A 112 2.26 -14.12 -9.98
C SER A 112 1.29 -15.29 -10.10
N HIS A 113 1.07 -15.79 -11.32
CA HIS A 113 0.18 -16.92 -11.64
C HIS A 113 0.74 -18.29 -11.21
N VAL A 114 1.95 -18.35 -10.69
CA VAL A 114 2.59 -19.57 -10.12
C VAL A 114 2.48 -20.77 -11.09
N ASN A 115 2.90 -20.58 -12.35
CA ASN A 115 2.85 -21.56 -13.44
C ASN A 115 1.43 -22.00 -13.91
N ALA A 116 0.36 -21.36 -13.44
CA ALA A 116 -1.00 -21.65 -13.89
C ALA A 116 -1.34 -21.04 -15.27
N GLY A 117 -0.48 -20.17 -15.79
CA GLY A 117 -0.68 -19.43 -17.03
C GLY A 117 -1.18 -18.01 -16.81
N ALA A 118 -0.83 -17.12 -17.74
CA ALA A 118 -1.14 -15.69 -17.63
C ALA A 118 -2.64 -15.42 -17.59
N ASP A 119 -3.43 -16.08 -18.45
CA ASP A 119 -4.88 -15.87 -18.52
C ASP A 119 -5.57 -16.23 -17.19
N ALA A 120 -5.23 -17.39 -16.61
CA ALA A 120 -5.75 -17.80 -15.31
C ALA A 120 -5.36 -16.83 -14.19
N GLY A 121 -4.13 -16.28 -14.24
CA GLY A 121 -3.67 -15.27 -13.31
C GLY A 121 -4.44 -13.96 -13.44
N ILE A 122 -4.67 -13.49 -14.66
CA ILE A 122 -5.44 -12.26 -14.95
C ILE A 122 -6.90 -12.41 -14.48
N ASP A 123 -7.55 -13.52 -14.78
CA ASP A 123 -8.93 -13.79 -14.32
C ASP A 123 -9.02 -13.77 -12.80
N SER A 124 -8.02 -14.35 -12.12
CA SER A 124 -7.94 -14.34 -10.66
C SER A 124 -7.76 -12.94 -10.09
N ILE A 125 -6.91 -12.10 -10.71
CA ILE A 125 -6.71 -10.70 -10.30
C ILE A 125 -8.02 -9.92 -10.48
N ILE A 126 -8.70 -10.05 -11.63
CA ILE A 126 -9.99 -9.39 -11.90
C ILE A 126 -11.01 -9.78 -10.83
N LYS A 127 -11.11 -11.07 -10.54
CA LYS A 127 -12.00 -11.58 -9.48
C LYS A 127 -11.67 -10.94 -8.13
N GLY A 128 -10.41 -10.98 -7.71
CA GLY A 128 -9.97 -10.44 -6.41
C GLY A 128 -10.21 -8.94 -6.29
N LEU A 129 -9.92 -8.17 -7.32
CA LEU A 129 -10.21 -6.73 -7.34
C LEU A 129 -11.70 -6.45 -7.26
N ASN A 130 -12.55 -7.20 -7.96
CA ASN A 130 -14.01 -7.05 -7.88
C ASN A 130 -14.60 -7.45 -6.53
N GLU A 131 -13.94 -8.34 -5.77
CA GLU A 131 -14.35 -8.69 -4.41
C GLU A 131 -14.00 -7.59 -3.39
N VAL A 132 -13.00 -6.77 -3.70
CA VAL A 132 -12.44 -5.77 -2.77
C VAL A 132 -12.91 -4.36 -3.08
N LEU A 133 -13.03 -4.01 -4.37
CA LEU A 133 -13.38 -2.65 -4.81
C LEU A 133 -14.88 -2.48 -4.95
N THR A 134 -15.37 -1.36 -4.46
CA THR A 134 -16.74 -0.87 -4.64
C THR A 134 -16.70 0.57 -5.14
N GLN A 135 -17.86 1.12 -5.51
CA GLN A 135 -17.96 2.53 -5.90
C GLN A 135 -17.58 3.48 -4.73
N ASP A 136 -17.73 3.02 -3.50
CA ASP A 136 -17.44 3.79 -2.29
C ASP A 136 -16.02 3.56 -1.74
N THR A 137 -15.19 2.80 -2.45
CA THR A 137 -13.80 2.56 -2.03
C THR A 137 -13.04 3.88 -1.98
N PRO A 138 -12.48 4.27 -0.81
CA PRO A 138 -11.96 5.63 -0.60
C PRO A 138 -10.57 5.87 -1.20
N VAL A 139 -9.93 4.85 -1.77
CA VAL A 139 -8.60 4.91 -2.35
C VAL A 139 -8.58 4.33 -3.76
N TYR A 140 -7.68 4.83 -4.59
CA TYR A 140 -7.37 4.27 -5.90
C TYR A 140 -6.34 3.15 -5.76
N ILE A 141 -6.57 2.04 -6.45
CA ILE A 141 -5.56 1.00 -6.62
C ILE A 141 -4.76 1.29 -7.90
N ALA A 142 -3.48 1.54 -7.75
CA ALA A 142 -2.55 1.71 -8.85
C ALA A 142 -1.82 0.37 -9.08
N LEU A 143 -2.15 -0.32 -10.16
CA LEU A 143 -1.48 -1.57 -10.51
C LEU A 143 -0.08 -1.29 -11.04
N GLU A 144 0.92 -1.85 -10.38
CA GLU A 144 2.31 -1.76 -10.79
C GLU A 144 2.71 -3.00 -11.60
N THR A 145 3.24 -2.78 -12.80
CA THR A 145 3.75 -3.87 -13.64
C THR A 145 4.98 -4.51 -13.01
N MET A 146 5.00 -5.84 -13.02
CA MET A 146 6.09 -6.63 -12.43
C MET A 146 7.04 -7.12 -13.53
N ALA A 147 8.32 -7.26 -13.17
CA ALA A 147 9.26 -7.98 -14.00
C ALA A 147 8.91 -9.49 -13.95
N GLY A 148 8.61 -10.04 -15.10
CA GLY A 148 8.24 -11.39 -15.19
C GLY A 148 8.08 -12.53 -15.40
#